data_354161799392bf386dff29d3525c8359
#
_entry.id   354161799392bf386dff29d3525c8359
#
_cell.length_a   1.000
_cell.length_b   1.000
_cell.length_c   1.000
_cell.angle_alpha   90.00
_cell.angle_beta   90.00
_cell.angle_gamma   90.00
#
_symmetry.space_group_name_H-M   'P 1'
#
loop_
_entity.id
_entity.type
_entity.pdbx_description
1 polymer ?
#
loop_
_entity_poly.entity_id
_entity_poly.type
_entity_poly.pdbx_seq_one_letter_code
_entity_poly.pdbx_strand_id
1 'polypeptide(L)'
;MTPALTYKIAVLVFLENSAGEHLLLLRAKPPNLGVWSPIGGKLETGIGESPFECAVRETGEETGFAIATDDLHLFAMIAEKAYEGESHWLMFLFRCRKPIGALPPDIAEGKFGFFSRDAIRQLAIPETDRHALWPIYDQYRDRFVSLRADCAPGKPVQVTLEEITPA
;
A
#
# COMPACT_ATOMS: atom_id res chain seq x y z
N MET A 1 19.56 26.65 1.28
CA MET A 1 19.69 25.18 1.14
C MET A 1 18.37 24.53 1.50
N THR A 2 17.78 23.76 0.59
CA THR A 2 16.56 22.99 0.91
C THR A 2 16.93 21.89 1.90
N PRO A 3 16.23 21.73 3.02
CA PRO A 3 16.51 20.64 3.94
C PRO A 3 16.32 19.30 3.25
N ALA A 4 17.15 18.32 3.60
CA ALA A 4 17.03 16.96 3.06
C ALA A 4 15.70 16.33 3.52
N LEU A 5 15.00 15.69 2.59
CA LEU A 5 13.80 14.93 2.93
C LEU A 5 14.20 13.66 3.69
N THR A 6 13.38 13.27 4.64
CA THR A 6 13.59 12.05 5.43
C THR A 6 12.76 10.89 4.90
N TYR A 7 13.20 9.67 5.21
CA TYR A 7 12.43 8.45 4.94
C TYR A 7 11.39 8.20 6.04
N LYS A 8 10.22 7.81 5.61
CA LYS A 8 9.19 7.17 6.43
C LYS A 8 9.09 5.71 5.99
N ILE A 9 8.86 4.82 6.93
CA ILE A 9 8.74 3.39 6.67
C ILE A 9 7.31 2.98 6.96
N ALA A 10 6.66 2.33 6.00
CA ALA A 10 5.25 1.97 6.12
C ALA A 10 4.94 0.68 5.36
N VAL A 11 3.73 0.17 5.58
CA VAL A 11 3.19 -0.99 4.88
C VAL A 11 1.93 -0.61 4.12
N LEU A 12 1.64 -1.34 3.05
CA LEU A 12 0.33 -1.41 2.42
C LEU A 12 -0.11 -2.87 2.41
N VAL A 13 -1.39 -3.10 2.70
CA VAL A 13 -1.97 -4.45 2.75
C VAL A 13 -3.10 -4.56 1.74
N PHE A 14 -2.94 -5.47 0.79
CA PHE A 14 -3.91 -5.76 -0.25
C PHE A 14 -4.83 -6.86 0.25
N LEU A 15 -6.05 -6.48 0.63
CA LEU A 15 -7.10 -7.37 1.13
C LEU A 15 -8.14 -7.60 0.05
N GLU A 16 -8.57 -8.85 -0.11
CA GLU A 16 -9.63 -9.22 -1.03
C GLU A 16 -10.76 -9.91 -0.28
N ASN A 17 -11.99 -9.78 -0.78
CA ASN A 17 -13.12 -10.60 -0.34
C ASN A 17 -13.19 -11.91 -1.14
N SER A 18 -14.15 -12.79 -0.81
CA SER A 18 -14.31 -14.06 -1.50
C SER A 18 -14.71 -13.93 -2.98
N ALA A 19 -15.19 -12.78 -3.39
CA ALA A 19 -15.52 -12.48 -4.79
C ALA A 19 -14.31 -11.95 -5.59
N GLY A 20 -13.15 -11.79 -4.96
CA GLY A 20 -11.95 -11.25 -5.60
C GLY A 20 -11.94 -9.74 -5.72
N GLU A 21 -12.83 -9.05 -5.00
CA GLU A 21 -12.83 -7.60 -4.96
C GLU A 21 -11.88 -7.09 -3.89
N HIS A 22 -11.17 -6.00 -4.20
CA HIS A 22 -10.18 -5.38 -3.31
C HIS A 22 -10.84 -4.39 -2.34
N LEU A 23 -10.42 -4.45 -1.08
CA LEU A 23 -10.78 -3.45 -0.08
C LEU A 23 -9.90 -2.23 -0.24
N LEU A 24 -10.50 -1.08 -0.49
CA LEU A 24 -9.79 0.19 -0.56
C LEU A 24 -10.39 1.18 0.45
N LEU A 25 -9.55 2.10 0.87
CA LEU A 25 -9.89 3.22 1.76
C LEU A 25 -9.90 4.52 0.96
N LEU A 26 -11.03 5.24 0.96
CA LEU A 26 -11.07 6.62 0.49
C LEU A 26 -10.52 7.52 1.59
N ARG A 27 -9.34 8.04 1.40
CA ARG A 27 -8.62 8.75 2.44
C ARG A 27 -9.21 10.13 2.72
N ALA A 28 -9.46 10.40 3.99
CA ALA A 28 -9.91 11.70 4.50
C ALA A 28 -8.78 12.58 5.03
N LYS A 29 -7.53 12.09 4.98
CA LYS A 29 -6.32 12.75 5.50
C LYS A 29 -5.13 12.56 4.57
N PRO A 30 -4.17 13.52 4.53
CA PRO A 30 -2.89 13.31 3.84
C PRO A 30 -2.07 12.16 4.47
N PRO A 31 -1.17 11.50 3.72
CA PRO A 31 -1.04 11.62 2.28
C PRO A 31 -2.23 11.02 1.52
N ASN A 32 -2.32 11.34 0.22
CA ASN A 32 -3.36 10.81 -0.66
C ASN A 32 -4.79 11.19 -0.28
N LEU A 33 -4.97 12.41 0.23
CA LEU A 33 -6.30 12.95 0.56
C LEU A 33 -7.24 12.88 -0.66
N GLY A 34 -8.42 12.30 -0.45
CA GLY A 34 -9.48 12.28 -1.47
C GLY A 34 -9.33 11.21 -2.55
N VAL A 35 -8.38 10.27 -2.41
CA VAL A 35 -8.20 9.16 -3.34
C VAL A 35 -8.27 7.82 -2.63
N TRP A 36 -8.52 6.76 -3.42
CA TRP A 36 -8.63 5.39 -2.94
C TRP A 36 -7.27 4.71 -2.91
N SER A 37 -6.96 4.05 -1.81
CA SER A 37 -5.72 3.27 -1.67
C SER A 37 -5.93 2.03 -0.82
N PRO A 38 -5.05 1.01 -0.94
CA PRO A 38 -5.02 -0.07 0.03
C PRO A 38 -4.81 0.47 1.45
N ILE A 39 -5.22 -0.31 2.44
CA ILE A 39 -4.96 0.04 3.84
C ILE A 39 -3.48 -0.07 4.17
N GLY A 40 -3.05 0.60 5.22
CA GLY A 40 -1.67 0.52 5.67
C GLY A 40 -1.38 1.54 6.76
N GLY A 41 -0.12 1.67 7.10
CA GLY A 41 0.34 2.61 8.10
C GLY A 41 1.84 2.53 8.32
N LYS A 42 2.33 3.44 9.15
CA LYS A 42 3.75 3.53 9.47
C LYS A 42 4.13 2.51 10.55
N LEU A 43 5.36 1.98 10.43
CA LEU A 43 5.94 1.15 11.48
C LEU A 43 6.08 1.93 12.79
N GLU A 44 5.83 1.26 13.90
CA GLU A 44 6.18 1.76 15.23
C GLU A 44 7.67 1.51 15.47
N THR A 45 8.51 2.39 14.92
CA THR A 45 9.97 2.24 14.93
C THR A 45 10.56 2.25 16.33
N GLY A 46 9.93 2.96 17.26
CA GLY A 46 10.40 3.07 18.66
C GLY A 46 10.42 1.74 19.42
N ILE A 47 9.61 0.78 19.01
CA ILE A 47 9.57 -0.57 19.61
C ILE A 47 10.17 -1.64 18.70
N GLY A 48 10.73 -1.26 17.55
CA GLY A 48 11.33 -2.20 16.61
C GLY A 48 10.31 -3.08 15.87
N GLU A 49 9.11 -2.57 15.62
CA GLU A 49 8.08 -3.30 14.88
C GLU A 49 8.57 -3.71 13.51
N SER A 50 8.35 -4.98 13.13
CA SER A 50 8.66 -5.45 11.78
C SER A 50 7.55 -5.08 10.78
N PRO A 51 7.85 -5.07 9.47
CA PRO A 51 6.80 -4.86 8.46
C PRO A 51 5.63 -5.86 8.56
N PHE A 52 5.89 -7.13 8.85
CA PHE A 52 4.83 -8.13 9.05
C PHE A 52 3.97 -7.84 10.27
N GLU A 53 4.59 -7.50 11.40
CA GLU A 53 3.87 -7.10 12.62
C GLU A 53 3.01 -5.87 12.38
N CYS A 54 3.54 -4.87 11.68
CA CYS A 54 2.84 -3.65 11.31
C CYS A 54 1.61 -3.96 10.42
N ALA A 55 1.78 -4.83 9.43
CA ALA A 55 0.68 -5.22 8.54
C ALA A 55 -0.47 -5.90 9.31
N VAL A 56 -0.15 -6.77 10.26
CA VAL A 56 -1.15 -7.42 11.12
C VAL A 56 -1.85 -6.38 12.00
N ARG A 57 -1.08 -5.52 12.65
CA ARG A 57 -1.63 -4.48 13.55
C ARG A 57 -2.52 -3.49 12.81
N GLU A 58 -2.05 -2.92 11.72
CA GLU A 58 -2.80 -1.93 10.95
C GLU A 58 -4.08 -2.52 10.35
N THR A 59 -4.04 -3.76 9.88
CA THR A 59 -5.23 -4.45 9.39
C THR A 59 -6.28 -4.58 10.50
N GLY A 60 -5.87 -4.98 11.70
CA GLY A 60 -6.76 -5.09 12.85
C GLY A 60 -7.32 -3.74 13.29
N GLU A 61 -6.46 -2.73 13.40
CA GLU A 61 -6.85 -1.39 13.85
C GLU A 61 -7.83 -0.71 12.88
N GLU A 62 -7.54 -0.76 11.58
CA GLU A 62 -8.35 -0.06 10.59
C GLU A 62 -9.63 -0.81 10.21
N THR A 63 -9.58 -2.14 10.12
CA THR A 63 -10.70 -2.94 9.58
C THR A 63 -11.40 -3.82 10.62
N GLY A 64 -10.78 -4.08 11.77
CA GLY A 64 -11.25 -5.08 12.71
C GLY A 64 -11.04 -6.53 12.24
N PHE A 65 -10.40 -6.73 11.10
CA PHE A 65 -10.13 -8.06 10.53
C PHE A 65 -8.86 -8.65 11.13
N ALA A 66 -9.02 -9.78 11.85
CA ALA A 66 -7.92 -10.46 12.50
C ALA A 66 -7.19 -11.37 11.49
N ILE A 67 -5.91 -11.09 11.25
CA ILE A 67 -5.02 -11.91 10.45
C ILE A 67 -3.77 -12.26 11.25
N ALA A 68 -3.07 -13.31 10.81
CA ALA A 68 -1.78 -13.69 11.33
C ALA A 68 -0.69 -13.39 10.27
N THR A 69 0.56 -13.41 10.68
CA THR A 69 1.69 -13.21 9.75
C THR A 69 1.71 -14.27 8.65
N ASP A 70 1.25 -15.49 8.94
CA ASP A 70 1.17 -16.58 7.97
C ASP A 70 0.12 -16.35 6.87
N ASP A 71 -0.84 -15.46 7.11
CA ASP A 71 -1.83 -15.05 6.10
C ASP A 71 -1.24 -14.08 5.07
N LEU A 72 -0.06 -13.53 5.34
CA LEU A 72 0.58 -12.50 4.53
C LEU A 72 1.66 -13.04 3.61
N HIS A 73 1.73 -12.48 2.41
CA HIS A 73 2.85 -12.62 1.51
C HIS A 73 3.42 -11.25 1.16
N LEU A 74 4.71 -11.04 1.43
CA LEU A 74 5.42 -9.83 1.01
C LEU A 74 5.76 -9.94 -0.48
N PHE A 75 5.04 -9.21 -1.33
CA PHE A 75 5.27 -9.30 -2.78
C PHE A 75 6.13 -8.17 -3.33
N ALA A 76 6.29 -7.05 -2.62
CA ALA A 76 7.10 -5.96 -3.11
C ALA A 76 7.66 -5.08 -1.99
N MET A 77 8.80 -4.46 -2.29
CA MET A 77 9.35 -3.33 -1.55
C MET A 77 9.54 -2.19 -2.56
N ILE A 78 9.04 -1.01 -2.23
CA ILE A 78 9.17 0.17 -3.08
C ILE A 78 9.80 1.33 -2.34
N ALA A 79 10.85 1.91 -2.91
CA ALA A 79 11.44 3.16 -2.44
C ALA A 79 10.85 4.32 -3.24
N GLU A 80 10.01 5.13 -2.59
CA GLU A 80 9.35 6.28 -3.20
C GLU A 80 10.11 7.57 -2.87
N LYS A 81 10.68 8.19 -3.89
CA LYS A 81 11.44 9.42 -3.73
C LYS A 81 10.53 10.64 -3.78
N ALA A 82 10.65 11.52 -2.80
CA ALA A 82 10.02 12.85 -2.76
C ALA A 82 8.49 12.81 -2.97
N TYR A 83 7.80 11.89 -2.32
CA TYR A 83 6.35 11.73 -2.43
C TYR A 83 5.65 13.00 -1.93
N GLU A 84 4.78 13.56 -2.76
CA GLU A 84 4.10 14.85 -2.53
C GLU A 84 5.08 16.01 -2.21
N GLY A 85 6.38 15.83 -2.50
CA GLY A 85 7.42 16.82 -2.20
C GLY A 85 7.79 16.92 -0.71
N GLU A 86 7.27 16.04 0.15
CA GLU A 86 7.40 16.16 1.60
C GLU A 86 8.32 15.12 2.23
N SER A 87 8.30 13.89 1.74
CA SER A 87 9.05 12.78 2.33
C SER A 87 9.47 11.76 1.29
N HIS A 88 10.49 10.97 1.63
CA HIS A 88 10.72 9.69 0.98
C HIS A 88 9.96 8.62 1.74
N TRP A 89 9.52 7.57 1.05
CA TRP A 89 8.86 6.43 1.66
C TRP A 89 9.57 5.14 1.30
N LEU A 90 9.76 4.27 2.27
CA LEU A 90 10.11 2.88 2.06
C LEU A 90 8.87 2.06 2.42
N MET A 91 8.23 1.49 1.40
CA MET A 91 6.96 0.80 1.53
C MET A 91 7.14 -0.69 1.34
N PHE A 92 6.55 -1.48 2.25
CA PHE A 92 6.47 -2.93 2.15
C PHE A 92 5.04 -3.30 1.78
N LEU A 93 4.85 -4.00 0.68
CA LEU A 93 3.55 -4.31 0.11
C LEU A 93 3.21 -5.77 0.34
N PHE A 94 2.09 -6.00 1.03
CA PHE A 94 1.62 -7.33 1.40
C PHE A 94 0.34 -7.70 0.68
N ARG A 95 0.26 -8.96 0.24
CA ARG A 95 -0.97 -9.60 -0.16
C ARG A 95 -1.45 -10.46 1.00
N CYS A 96 -2.71 -10.29 1.41
CA CYS A 96 -3.33 -11.17 2.38
C CYS A 96 -4.05 -12.32 1.65
N ARG A 97 -3.72 -13.57 2.02
CA ARG A 97 -4.33 -14.76 1.43
C ARG A 97 -5.68 -15.10 2.04
N LYS A 98 -5.95 -14.59 3.25
CA LYS A 98 -7.21 -14.81 3.95
C LYS A 98 -8.26 -13.81 3.46
N PRO A 99 -9.42 -14.27 2.95
CA PRO A 99 -10.44 -13.34 2.47
C PRO A 99 -11.08 -12.56 3.62
N ILE A 100 -11.29 -11.26 3.42
CA ILE A 100 -12.07 -10.44 4.35
C ILE A 100 -13.56 -10.64 4.08
N GLY A 101 -14.35 -10.82 5.16
CA GLY A 101 -15.75 -11.23 5.04
C GLY A 101 -16.73 -10.09 4.78
N ALA A 102 -16.53 -8.94 5.39
CA ALA A 102 -17.49 -7.84 5.37
C ALA A 102 -16.80 -6.49 5.17
N LEU A 103 -17.55 -5.52 4.65
CA LEU A 103 -17.08 -4.14 4.53
C LEU A 103 -16.95 -3.55 5.94
N PRO A 104 -15.75 -3.06 6.32
CA PRO A 104 -15.57 -2.42 7.61
C PRO A 104 -16.36 -1.11 7.72
N PRO A 105 -16.72 -0.69 8.95
CA PRO A 105 -17.30 0.62 9.17
C PRO A 105 -16.29 1.74 8.90
N ASP A 106 -16.79 2.95 8.66
CA ASP A 106 -15.97 4.14 8.48
C ASP A 106 -15.06 4.36 9.70
N ILE A 107 -13.87 4.90 9.43
CA ILE A 107 -12.88 5.26 10.44
C ILE A 107 -12.48 6.73 10.28
N ALA A 108 -11.68 7.25 11.21
CA ALA A 108 -11.21 8.65 11.14
C ALA A 108 -10.39 8.93 9.87
N GLU A 109 -9.67 7.93 9.36
CA GLU A 109 -8.84 8.01 8.16
C GLU A 109 -9.65 8.00 6.85
N GLY A 110 -10.93 7.60 6.90
CA GLY A 110 -11.79 7.57 5.73
C GLY A 110 -12.86 6.50 5.75
N LYS A 111 -13.35 6.15 4.57
CA LYS A 111 -14.39 5.13 4.39
C LYS A 111 -13.95 4.06 3.40
N PHE A 112 -14.49 2.86 3.57
CA PHE A 112 -14.10 1.68 2.79
C PHE A 112 -15.06 1.42 1.62
N GLY A 113 -14.52 0.72 0.61
CA GLY A 113 -15.29 0.15 -0.47
C GLY A 113 -14.61 -1.10 -1.01
N PHE A 114 -15.41 -2.01 -1.58
CA PHE A 114 -14.91 -3.15 -2.35
C PHE A 114 -14.99 -2.83 -3.84
N PHE A 115 -13.92 -3.12 -4.56
CA PHE A 115 -13.83 -2.83 -5.99
C PHE A 115 -13.16 -3.99 -6.73
N SER A 116 -13.73 -4.34 -7.89
CA SER A 116 -13.04 -5.23 -8.82
C SER A 116 -11.77 -4.57 -9.35
N ARG A 117 -10.84 -5.38 -9.82
CA ARG A 117 -9.59 -4.84 -10.41
C ARG A 117 -9.89 -3.90 -11.60
N ASP A 118 -10.90 -4.21 -12.40
CA ASP A 118 -11.30 -3.33 -13.51
C ASP A 118 -11.92 -2.02 -13.04
N ALA A 119 -12.74 -2.05 -11.99
CA ALA A 119 -13.31 -0.83 -11.40
C ALA A 119 -12.21 0.09 -10.86
N ILE A 120 -11.15 -0.46 -10.26
CA ILE A 120 -10.03 0.31 -9.73
C ILE A 120 -9.35 1.16 -10.82
N ARG A 121 -9.31 0.69 -12.05
CA ARG A 121 -8.74 1.45 -13.17
C ARG A 121 -9.46 2.76 -13.43
N GLN A 122 -10.72 2.87 -13.03
CA GLN A 122 -11.58 4.04 -13.21
C GLN A 122 -11.68 4.93 -11.96
N LEU A 123 -11.11 4.48 -10.83
CA LEU A 123 -11.14 5.23 -9.58
C LEU A 123 -10.10 6.34 -9.56
N ALA A 124 -10.35 7.35 -8.72
CA ALA A 124 -9.33 8.31 -8.33
C ALA A 124 -8.36 7.59 -7.38
N ILE A 125 -7.20 7.25 -7.87
CA ILE A 125 -6.13 6.60 -7.11
C ILE A 125 -4.83 7.40 -7.29
N PRO A 126 -3.85 7.26 -6.37
CA PRO A 126 -2.56 7.93 -6.53
C PRO A 126 -1.88 7.52 -7.84
N GLU A 127 -1.18 8.47 -8.47
CA GLU A 127 -0.45 8.20 -9.72
C GLU A 127 0.63 7.12 -9.52
N THR A 128 1.27 7.09 -8.36
CA THR A 128 2.23 6.02 -8.02
C THR A 128 1.55 4.65 -8.00
N ASP A 129 0.34 4.57 -7.44
CA ASP A 129 -0.41 3.32 -7.41
C ASP A 129 -0.79 2.88 -8.82
N ARG A 130 -1.20 3.83 -9.67
CA ARG A 130 -1.58 3.56 -11.05
C ARG A 130 -0.42 3.03 -11.88
N HIS A 131 0.75 3.62 -11.71
CA HIS A 131 1.93 3.31 -12.53
C HIS A 131 2.85 2.23 -11.93
N ALA A 132 2.83 2.04 -10.62
CA ALA A 132 3.69 1.09 -9.93
C ALA A 132 2.92 -0.01 -9.20
N LEU A 133 2.14 0.32 -8.18
CA LEU A 133 1.56 -0.67 -7.26
C LEU A 133 0.66 -1.69 -7.95
N TRP A 134 -0.34 -1.23 -8.67
CA TRP A 134 -1.32 -2.12 -9.31
C TRP A 134 -0.72 -2.94 -10.45
N PRO A 135 0.11 -2.40 -11.35
CA PRO A 135 0.81 -3.21 -12.35
C PRO A 135 1.71 -4.29 -11.72
N ILE A 136 2.41 -3.95 -10.63
CA ILE A 136 3.25 -4.92 -9.90
C ILE A 136 2.39 -5.99 -9.24
N TYR A 137 1.29 -5.61 -8.61
CA TYR A 137 0.34 -6.57 -8.04
C TYR A 137 -0.19 -7.54 -9.10
N ASP A 138 -0.63 -7.02 -10.24
CA ASP A 138 -1.18 -7.84 -11.33
C ASP A 138 -0.17 -8.89 -11.84
N GLN A 139 1.09 -8.50 -11.95
CA GLN A 139 2.13 -9.35 -12.55
C GLN A 139 2.88 -10.22 -11.53
N TYR A 140 3.08 -9.73 -10.32
CA TYR A 140 4.08 -10.30 -9.40
C TYR A 140 3.55 -10.60 -7.99
N ARG A 141 2.23 -10.58 -7.75
CA ARG A 141 1.66 -10.77 -6.40
C ARG A 141 2.03 -12.08 -5.71
N ASP A 142 2.50 -13.07 -6.47
CA ASP A 142 2.96 -14.37 -5.95
C ASP A 142 4.50 -14.50 -5.92
N ARG A 143 5.21 -13.40 -6.19
CA ARG A 143 6.68 -13.33 -6.20
C ARG A 143 7.13 -12.24 -5.22
N PHE A 144 8.40 -11.86 -5.28
CA PHE A 144 8.90 -10.67 -4.61
C PHE A 144 9.64 -9.78 -5.61
N VAL A 145 9.34 -8.49 -5.59
CA VAL A 145 10.02 -7.50 -6.42
C VAL A 145 10.46 -6.31 -5.58
N SER A 146 11.63 -5.78 -5.90
CA SER A 146 12.11 -4.50 -5.37
C SER A 146 12.07 -3.46 -6.47
N LEU A 147 11.49 -2.31 -6.19
CA LEU A 147 11.37 -1.24 -7.17
C LEU A 147 11.58 0.14 -6.56
N ARG A 148 11.86 1.08 -7.44
CA ARG A 148 12.02 2.49 -7.13
C ARG A 148 11.01 3.30 -7.90
N ALA A 149 10.40 4.29 -7.25
CA ALA A 149 9.54 5.28 -7.89
C ALA A 149 10.06 6.68 -7.58
N ASP A 150 10.36 7.45 -8.62
CA ASP A 150 10.64 8.88 -8.47
C ASP A 150 9.31 9.64 -8.56
N CYS A 151 8.84 10.12 -7.40
CA CYS A 151 7.55 10.78 -7.25
C CYS A 151 7.68 12.30 -7.10
N ALA A 152 8.86 12.86 -7.42
CA ALA A 152 9.08 14.30 -7.28
C ALA A 152 8.01 15.10 -8.04
N PRO A 153 7.42 16.13 -7.41
CA PRO A 153 6.39 16.95 -8.05
C PRO A 153 6.86 17.62 -9.33
N GLY A 154 5.93 17.90 -10.23
CA GLY A 154 6.21 18.62 -11.47
C GLY A 154 6.69 17.76 -12.62
N LYS A 155 6.77 16.46 -12.45
CA LYS A 155 7.13 15.51 -13.52
C LYS A 155 6.35 14.20 -13.35
N PRO A 156 6.19 13.40 -14.43
CA PRO A 156 5.57 12.09 -14.33
C PRO A 156 6.33 11.16 -13.39
N VAL A 157 5.60 10.29 -12.69
CA VAL A 157 6.20 9.23 -11.85
C VAL A 157 7.06 8.31 -12.73
N GLN A 158 8.32 8.09 -12.32
CA GLN A 158 9.25 7.20 -13.02
C GLN A 158 9.48 5.96 -12.15
N VAL A 159 9.16 4.80 -12.70
CA VAL A 159 9.26 3.50 -12.01
C VAL A 159 10.43 2.72 -12.59
N THR A 160 11.30 2.22 -11.71
CA THR A 160 12.40 1.34 -12.05
C THR A 160 12.27 0.04 -11.26
N LEU A 161 12.20 -1.07 -11.97
CA LEU A 161 12.23 -2.40 -11.39
C LEU A 161 13.70 -2.76 -11.14
N GLU A 162 14.06 -2.99 -9.88
CA GLU A 162 15.46 -3.22 -9.50
C GLU A 162 15.79 -4.70 -9.35
N GLU A 163 14.86 -5.50 -8.85
CA GLU A 163 15.03 -6.95 -8.72
C GLU A 163 13.70 -7.68 -8.74
N ILE A 164 13.69 -8.86 -9.34
CA ILE A 164 12.55 -9.78 -9.36
C ILE A 164 13.07 -11.16 -8.98
N THR A 165 12.43 -11.81 -7.98
CA THR A 165 12.75 -13.19 -7.66
C THR A 165 12.34 -14.12 -8.81
N PRO A 166 13.07 -15.22 -9.05
CA PRO A 166 12.68 -16.21 -10.04
C PRO A 166 11.29 -16.78 -9.81
N ALA A 167 10.66 -17.20 -10.88
CA ALA A 167 9.35 -17.86 -10.83
C ALA A 167 9.44 -19.24 -10.14
#